data_45d555e75c94dc6f8c04cde3948d3bd4
#
_entry.id   45d555e75c94dc6f8c04cde3948d3bd4
#
_cell.length_a   1.000
_cell.length_b   1.000
_cell.length_c   1.000
_cell.angle_alpha   90.00
_cell.angle_beta   90.00
_cell.angle_gamma   90.00
#
_symmetry.space_group_name_H-M   'P 1'
#
loop_
_entity.id
_entity.type
_entity.pdbx_description
1 polymer ?
#
loop_
_entity_poly.entity_id
_entity_poly.type
_entity_poly.pdbx_seq_one_letter_code
_entity_poly.pdbx_strand_id
1 'polypeptide(L)'
;MNKLEIHSTEQSQKVLEAETARLADLISINATKDGSYGAEQISGLYFNRFSQMEKADYTHTMYWPTVGIAAQGKKVIQVGDEHFEYGGSTIFVAPVALPVMMKTIVASPTEPFLGVGIYLDPQRIAELVPKVYPQGLPKVTERSAGYMIPGDLAFIHAVARLVECLAHPNDSELLAPLIVDEIFIRLLRSPIGVFVAETVFVESNVQRVAKAIRWLQEHFAQPLKIPELADMVHLSQSSFREHFKAITSMSPLQYQKALRLQEARRLMLSGRMDAITACRMVGYISDSQFSRDYSRFFGSPPSRDMNRWRQQMNS
;
A
#
# COMPACT_ATOMS: atom_id res chain seq x y z
N MET A 1 10.23 -37.68 -0.71
CA MET A 1 9.06 -37.00 -0.12
C MET A 1 7.97 -38.05 0.06
N ASN A 2 7.54 -38.28 1.31
CA ASN A 2 6.71 -39.42 1.70
C ASN A 2 5.22 -39.14 1.37
N LYS A 3 4.41 -40.15 0.97
CA LYS A 3 2.97 -39.98 0.67
C LYS A 3 2.18 -39.32 1.80
N LEU A 4 2.58 -39.46 3.04
CA LEU A 4 1.99 -38.84 4.22
C LEU A 4 2.25 -37.32 4.26
N GLU A 5 3.44 -36.84 3.85
CA GLU A 5 3.78 -35.42 3.77
C GLU A 5 3.00 -34.72 2.65
N ILE A 6 2.79 -35.37 1.52
CA ILE A 6 2.00 -34.83 0.40
C ILE A 6 0.53 -34.67 0.81
N HIS A 7 -0.08 -35.67 1.45
CA HIS A 7 -1.47 -35.60 1.93
C HIS A 7 -1.67 -34.51 2.99
N SER A 8 -0.71 -34.35 3.91
CA SER A 8 -0.75 -33.28 4.91
C SER A 8 -0.66 -31.88 4.29
N THR A 9 0.17 -31.71 3.27
CA THR A 9 0.33 -30.44 2.55
C THR A 9 -0.92 -30.09 1.72
N GLU A 10 -1.50 -31.05 1.02
CA GLU A 10 -2.74 -30.86 0.26
C GLU A 10 -3.93 -30.52 1.16
N GLN A 11 -4.02 -31.14 2.33
CA GLN A 11 -5.10 -30.85 3.28
C GLN A 11 -4.95 -29.45 3.89
N SER A 12 -3.73 -29.04 4.24
CA SER A 12 -3.43 -27.69 4.72
C SER A 12 -3.75 -26.63 3.68
N GLN A 13 -3.42 -26.89 2.41
CA GLN A 13 -3.73 -25.99 1.31
C GLN A 13 -5.25 -25.81 1.10
N LYS A 14 -6.03 -26.90 1.15
CA LYS A 14 -7.50 -26.84 1.04
C LYS A 14 -8.14 -26.04 2.19
N VAL A 15 -7.62 -26.18 3.39
CA VAL A 15 -8.12 -25.39 4.55
C VAL A 15 -7.81 -23.91 4.37
N LEU A 16 -6.61 -23.56 3.89
CA LEU A 16 -6.24 -22.18 3.58
C LEU A 16 -7.14 -21.59 2.47
N GLU A 17 -7.41 -22.34 1.41
CA GLU A 17 -8.29 -21.92 0.33
C GLU A 17 -9.73 -21.70 0.82
N ALA A 18 -10.26 -22.58 1.66
CA ALA A 18 -11.59 -22.42 2.26
C ALA A 18 -11.69 -21.17 3.15
N GLU A 19 -10.67 -20.91 3.97
CA GLU A 19 -10.65 -19.72 4.83
C GLU A 19 -10.46 -18.44 4.01
N THR A 20 -9.70 -18.49 2.92
CA THR A 20 -9.56 -17.37 1.98
C THR A 20 -10.88 -17.08 1.25
N ALA A 21 -11.63 -18.11 0.86
CA ALA A 21 -12.96 -17.96 0.27
C ALA A 21 -13.95 -17.33 1.28
N ARG A 22 -13.93 -17.81 2.54
CA ARG A 22 -14.71 -17.19 3.62
C ARG A 22 -14.37 -15.71 3.81
N LEU A 23 -13.08 -15.34 3.77
CA LEU A 23 -12.66 -13.93 3.82
C LEU A 23 -13.20 -13.14 2.63
N ALA A 24 -13.21 -13.72 1.41
CA ALA A 24 -13.78 -13.07 0.23
C ALA A 24 -15.28 -12.79 0.41
N ASP A 25 -16.05 -13.72 0.96
CA ASP A 25 -17.47 -13.54 1.27
C ASP A 25 -17.68 -12.39 2.26
N LEU A 26 -16.89 -12.35 3.34
CA LEU A 26 -16.94 -11.28 4.34
C LEU A 26 -16.62 -9.90 3.73
N ILE A 27 -15.61 -9.82 2.85
CA ILE A 27 -15.28 -8.60 2.12
C ILE A 27 -16.44 -8.19 1.20
N SER A 28 -17.05 -9.14 0.48
CA SER A 28 -18.15 -8.87 -0.45
C SER A 28 -19.37 -8.27 0.24
N ILE A 29 -19.66 -8.67 1.48
CA ILE A 29 -20.74 -8.10 2.32
C ILE A 29 -20.45 -6.65 2.67
N ASN A 30 -19.19 -6.31 2.97
CA ASN A 30 -18.79 -4.98 3.41
C ASN A 30 -18.41 -4.04 2.26
N ALA A 31 -18.10 -4.56 1.08
CA ALA A 31 -17.73 -3.81 -0.12
C ALA A 31 -18.69 -4.14 -1.27
N THR A 32 -19.84 -3.48 -1.32
CA THR A 32 -20.94 -3.77 -2.26
C THR A 32 -20.77 -3.11 -3.63
N LYS A 33 -19.90 -2.08 -3.74
CA LYS A 33 -19.64 -1.33 -4.99
C LYS A 33 -18.14 -1.34 -5.30
N ASP A 34 -17.78 -1.12 -6.55
CA ASP A 34 -16.37 -0.96 -6.93
C ASP A 34 -15.75 0.28 -6.30
N GLY A 35 -14.52 0.13 -5.81
CA GLY A 35 -13.77 1.18 -5.14
C GLY A 35 -12.94 0.67 -3.96
N SER A 36 -12.42 1.66 -3.20
CA SER A 36 -11.71 1.44 -1.94
C SER A 36 -12.47 2.13 -0.80
N TYR A 37 -12.76 1.41 0.27
CA TYR A 37 -13.62 1.86 1.37
C TYR A 37 -12.96 1.61 2.70
N GLY A 38 -12.87 2.65 3.54
CA GLY A 38 -12.52 2.48 4.96
C GLY A 38 -13.70 1.88 5.75
N ALA A 39 -13.40 1.02 6.71
CA ALA A 39 -14.39 0.58 7.69
C ALA A 39 -14.53 1.65 8.77
N GLU A 40 -15.74 2.22 8.92
CA GLU A 40 -15.97 3.31 9.88
C GLU A 40 -15.77 2.86 11.34
N GLN A 41 -16.12 1.59 11.64
CA GLN A 41 -16.09 1.04 13.00
C GLN A 41 -14.69 0.58 13.44
N ILE A 42 -13.78 0.27 12.50
CA ILE A 42 -12.42 -0.22 12.79
C ILE A 42 -11.42 0.66 12.08
N SER A 43 -10.77 1.54 12.84
CA SER A 43 -9.77 2.46 12.31
C SER A 43 -8.63 1.72 11.63
N GLY A 44 -8.28 2.16 10.42
CA GLY A 44 -7.19 1.58 9.63
C GLY A 44 -7.58 0.36 8.79
N LEU A 45 -8.76 -0.24 9.00
CA LEU A 45 -9.27 -1.30 8.15
C LEU A 45 -9.90 -0.72 6.88
N TYR A 46 -9.61 -1.29 5.71
CA TYR A 46 -10.23 -0.88 4.45
C TYR A 46 -10.41 -2.07 3.50
N PHE A 47 -11.36 -1.92 2.59
CA PHE A 47 -11.70 -2.91 1.58
C PHE A 47 -11.47 -2.38 0.18
N ASN A 48 -11.15 -3.28 -0.74
CA ASN A 48 -11.02 -3.01 -2.16
C ASN A 48 -11.89 -3.99 -2.95
N ARG A 49 -12.79 -3.47 -3.79
CA ARG A 49 -13.56 -4.24 -4.74
C ARG A 49 -13.39 -3.67 -6.14
N PHE A 50 -13.15 -4.51 -7.14
CA PHE A 50 -13.10 -4.11 -8.55
C PHE A 50 -13.65 -5.24 -9.40
N SER A 51 -14.76 -4.99 -10.10
CA SER A 51 -15.45 -5.98 -10.93
C SER A 51 -14.98 -6.04 -12.38
N GLN A 52 -14.00 -5.21 -12.75
CA GLN A 52 -13.47 -5.15 -14.10
C GLN A 52 -11.94 -5.19 -14.10
N MET A 53 -11.40 -5.89 -15.11
CA MET A 53 -9.97 -5.79 -15.42
C MET A 53 -9.68 -4.44 -16.10
N GLU A 54 -8.61 -3.78 -15.67
CA GLU A 54 -8.13 -2.57 -16.34
C GLU A 54 -7.41 -2.96 -17.64
N LYS A 55 -8.02 -2.62 -18.79
CA LYS A 55 -7.56 -3.09 -20.12
C LYS A 55 -6.25 -2.48 -20.59
N ALA A 56 -5.97 -1.21 -20.28
CA ALA A 56 -4.81 -0.50 -20.82
C ALA A 56 -4.00 0.28 -19.78
N ASP A 57 -4.64 1.07 -18.94
CA ASP A 57 -3.96 2.04 -18.10
C ASP A 57 -3.84 1.56 -16.66
N TYR A 58 -2.71 1.87 -16.00
CA TYR A 58 -2.54 1.69 -14.58
C TYR A 58 -3.26 2.79 -13.79
N THR A 59 -3.87 2.42 -12.67
CA THR A 59 -4.33 3.39 -11.67
C THR A 59 -3.16 3.86 -10.83
N HIS A 60 -2.89 5.16 -10.83
CA HIS A 60 -1.85 5.79 -10.01
C HIS A 60 -2.44 6.25 -8.68
N THR A 61 -1.84 5.83 -7.58
CA THR A 61 -2.31 6.18 -6.24
C THR A 61 -1.16 6.23 -5.23
N MET A 62 -1.42 6.80 -4.06
CA MET A 62 -0.55 6.65 -2.89
C MET A 62 -0.95 5.39 -2.13
N TYR A 63 0.01 4.53 -1.90
CA TYR A 63 -0.12 3.38 -1.01
C TYR A 63 0.47 3.79 0.35
N TRP A 64 -0.38 3.85 1.35
CA TRP A 64 0.04 4.16 2.72
C TRP A 64 0.68 2.92 3.36
N PRO A 65 1.48 3.08 4.44
CA PRO A 65 2.01 1.91 5.15
C PRO A 65 0.89 0.94 5.50
N THR A 66 0.96 -0.27 4.96
CA THR A 66 -0.16 -1.21 5.04
C THR A 66 0.29 -2.66 4.91
N VAL A 67 -0.49 -3.55 5.48
CA VAL A 67 -0.55 -4.96 5.12
C VAL A 67 -1.87 -5.24 4.43
N GLY A 68 -1.83 -5.88 3.28
CA GLY A 68 -3.01 -6.18 2.47
C GLY A 68 -3.05 -7.63 2.02
N ILE A 69 -4.26 -8.16 1.87
CA ILE A 69 -4.55 -9.51 1.39
C ILE A 69 -5.50 -9.42 0.21
N ALA A 70 -5.21 -10.15 -0.88
CA ALA A 70 -6.17 -10.41 -1.93
C ALA A 70 -6.85 -11.75 -1.64
N ALA A 71 -8.14 -11.69 -1.28
CA ALA A 71 -8.93 -12.90 -1.04
C ALA A 71 -9.49 -13.49 -2.34
N GLN A 72 -9.71 -12.65 -3.37
CA GLN A 72 -10.19 -13.07 -4.69
C GLN A 72 -9.62 -12.17 -5.79
N GLY A 73 -9.39 -12.74 -6.96
CA GLY A 73 -8.83 -12.02 -8.11
C GLY A 73 -7.35 -11.74 -7.97
N LYS A 74 -6.81 -10.90 -8.88
CA LYS A 74 -5.39 -10.53 -8.89
C LYS A 74 -5.16 -9.10 -9.32
N LYS A 75 -4.13 -8.46 -8.75
CA LYS A 75 -3.59 -7.15 -9.15
C LYS A 75 -2.10 -7.23 -9.41
N VAL A 76 -1.63 -6.31 -10.24
CA VAL A 76 -0.21 -5.94 -10.32
C VAL A 76 -0.04 -4.60 -9.62
N ILE A 77 0.97 -4.51 -8.77
CA ILE A 77 1.43 -3.27 -8.13
C ILE A 77 2.83 -3.01 -8.66
N GLN A 78 3.05 -1.82 -9.18
CA GLN A 78 4.37 -1.36 -9.62
C GLN A 78 4.82 -0.19 -8.77
N VAL A 79 6.06 -0.26 -8.27
CA VAL A 79 6.71 0.78 -7.47
C VAL A 79 8.08 1.05 -8.09
N GLY A 80 8.26 2.20 -8.74
CA GLY A 80 9.47 2.45 -9.51
C GLY A 80 9.67 1.37 -10.57
N ASP A 81 10.80 0.64 -10.48
CA ASP A 81 11.14 -0.45 -11.38
C ASP A 81 10.72 -1.84 -10.86
N GLU A 82 10.16 -1.92 -9.66
CA GLU A 82 9.72 -3.18 -9.05
C GLU A 82 8.26 -3.49 -9.40
N HIS A 83 7.97 -4.80 -9.60
CA HIS A 83 6.65 -5.32 -9.95
C HIS A 83 6.23 -6.43 -9.00
N PHE A 84 5.01 -6.36 -8.49
CA PHE A 84 4.44 -7.33 -7.56
C PHE A 84 3.10 -7.83 -8.10
N GLU A 85 3.00 -9.14 -8.36
CA GLU A 85 1.71 -9.77 -8.66
C GLU A 85 1.04 -10.21 -7.36
N TYR A 86 -0.11 -9.65 -7.06
CA TYR A 86 -0.80 -9.73 -5.78
C TYR A 86 -2.15 -10.42 -5.93
N GLY A 87 -2.31 -11.59 -5.36
CA GLY A 87 -3.52 -12.41 -5.46
C GLY A 87 -3.36 -13.79 -4.80
N GLY A 88 -4.44 -14.57 -4.75
CA GLY A 88 -4.42 -15.95 -4.27
C GLY A 88 -3.94 -16.12 -2.83
N SER A 89 -4.54 -15.42 -1.88
CA SER A 89 -4.15 -15.33 -0.45
C SER A 89 -2.77 -14.74 -0.18
N THR A 90 -2.10 -14.18 -1.19
CA THR A 90 -0.82 -13.51 -0.98
C THR A 90 -0.99 -12.26 -0.11
N ILE A 91 -0.08 -12.09 0.83
CA ILE A 91 0.01 -10.89 1.67
C ILE A 91 1.03 -9.94 1.04
N PHE A 92 0.59 -8.72 0.74
CA PHE A 92 1.45 -7.63 0.30
C PHE A 92 1.67 -6.64 1.44
N VAL A 93 2.91 -6.22 1.65
CA VAL A 93 3.27 -5.27 2.70
C VAL A 93 4.05 -4.11 2.12
N ALA A 94 3.56 -2.90 2.35
CA ALA A 94 4.26 -1.65 2.10
C ALA A 94 4.64 -1.01 3.44
N PRO A 95 5.90 -1.07 3.88
CA PRO A 95 6.29 -0.54 5.19
C PRO A 95 6.28 0.99 5.27
N VAL A 96 6.42 1.66 4.15
CA VAL A 96 6.42 3.13 4.02
C VAL A 96 5.40 3.58 2.99
N ALA A 97 5.03 4.86 3.00
CA ALA A 97 4.14 5.40 1.97
C ALA A 97 4.85 5.44 0.61
N LEU A 98 4.16 4.99 -0.44
CA LEU A 98 4.73 4.83 -1.79
C LEU A 98 3.77 5.33 -2.85
N PRO A 99 4.23 6.13 -3.82
CA PRO A 99 3.49 6.34 -5.06
C PRO A 99 3.56 5.05 -5.90
N VAL A 100 2.42 4.44 -6.15
CA VAL A 100 2.32 3.17 -6.88
C VAL A 100 1.47 3.30 -8.12
N MET A 101 1.68 2.39 -9.05
CA MET A 101 0.80 2.11 -10.17
C MET A 101 0.18 0.73 -9.94
N MET A 102 -1.15 0.65 -10.03
CA MET A 102 -1.86 -0.62 -9.84
C MET A 102 -2.71 -0.95 -11.04
N LYS A 103 -2.88 -2.24 -11.29
CA LYS A 103 -3.75 -2.75 -12.34
C LYS A 103 -4.43 -4.04 -11.87
N THR A 104 -5.76 -4.09 -11.97
CA THR A 104 -6.52 -5.32 -11.77
C THR A 104 -6.37 -6.20 -13.02
N ILE A 105 -5.83 -7.40 -12.88
CA ILE A 105 -5.52 -8.32 -13.99
C ILE A 105 -6.40 -9.56 -14.01
N VAL A 106 -7.05 -9.90 -12.88
CA VAL A 106 -8.06 -10.97 -12.79
C VAL A 106 -9.24 -10.45 -11.98
N ALA A 107 -10.34 -10.17 -12.66
CA ALA A 107 -11.64 -9.81 -12.09
C ALA A 107 -12.74 -9.93 -13.14
N SER A 108 -13.96 -10.18 -12.70
CA SER A 108 -15.19 -10.12 -13.51
C SER A 108 -16.36 -9.59 -12.67
N PRO A 109 -17.50 -9.24 -13.26
CA PRO A 109 -18.69 -8.85 -12.50
C PRO A 109 -19.20 -9.92 -11.51
N THR A 110 -19.04 -11.20 -11.86
CA THR A 110 -19.43 -12.34 -11.01
C THR A 110 -18.34 -12.75 -10.03
N GLU A 111 -17.08 -12.51 -10.37
CA GLU A 111 -15.90 -12.81 -9.55
C GLU A 111 -14.98 -11.56 -9.48
N PRO A 112 -15.39 -10.53 -8.72
CA PRO A 112 -14.60 -9.30 -8.61
C PRO A 112 -13.28 -9.55 -7.88
N PHE A 113 -12.30 -8.67 -8.10
CA PHE A 113 -11.18 -8.58 -7.18
C PHE A 113 -11.70 -8.12 -5.81
N LEU A 114 -11.38 -8.89 -4.77
CA LEU A 114 -11.72 -8.58 -3.38
C LEU A 114 -10.45 -8.60 -2.53
N GLY A 115 -10.17 -7.47 -1.92
CA GLY A 115 -9.02 -7.32 -1.04
C GLY A 115 -9.38 -6.59 0.25
N VAL A 116 -8.63 -6.88 1.30
CA VAL A 116 -8.69 -6.18 2.58
C VAL A 116 -7.30 -5.71 2.94
N GLY A 117 -7.20 -4.53 3.55
CA GLY A 117 -5.94 -4.00 4.05
C GLY A 117 -6.10 -3.35 5.41
N ILE A 118 -4.99 -3.32 6.14
CA ILE A 118 -4.90 -2.71 7.46
C ILE A 118 -3.70 -1.76 7.43
N TYR A 119 -3.92 -0.48 7.75
CA TYR A 119 -2.82 0.47 7.88
C TYR A 119 -1.93 0.09 9.06
N LEU A 120 -0.62 0.15 8.82
CA LEU A 120 0.38 -0.10 9.83
C LEU A 120 0.45 1.10 10.79
N ASP A 121 -0.11 0.96 11.97
CA ASP A 121 -0.05 1.98 13.02
C ASP A 121 1.34 1.98 13.66
N PRO A 122 2.13 3.08 13.50
CA PRO A 122 3.49 3.12 14.01
C PRO A 122 3.57 3.03 15.55
N GLN A 123 2.56 3.53 16.28
CA GLN A 123 2.55 3.49 17.73
C GLN A 123 2.35 2.06 18.23
N ARG A 124 1.36 1.35 17.68
CA ARG A 124 1.13 -0.06 18.00
C ARG A 124 2.32 -0.95 17.66
N ILE A 125 2.90 -0.75 16.47
CA ILE A 125 4.09 -1.50 16.06
C ILE A 125 5.24 -1.23 17.02
N ALA A 126 5.48 0.02 17.42
CA ALA A 126 6.53 0.38 18.37
C ALA A 126 6.35 -0.30 19.75
N GLU A 127 5.11 -0.50 20.22
CA GLU A 127 4.81 -1.22 21.46
C GLU A 127 5.02 -2.75 21.34
N LEU A 128 4.84 -3.31 20.13
CA LEU A 128 4.96 -4.75 19.89
C LEU A 128 6.40 -5.17 19.56
N VAL A 129 7.18 -4.30 18.91
CA VAL A 129 8.57 -4.61 18.50
C VAL A 129 9.44 -5.11 19.65
N PRO A 130 9.50 -4.49 20.86
CA PRO A 130 10.31 -5.01 21.95
C PRO A 130 9.85 -6.39 22.46
N LYS A 131 8.56 -6.71 22.31
CA LYS A 131 7.99 -8.01 22.71
C LYS A 131 8.35 -9.11 21.73
N VAL A 132 8.42 -8.79 20.43
CA VAL A 132 8.78 -9.75 19.37
C VAL A 132 10.28 -9.88 19.21
N TYR A 133 11.03 -8.80 19.39
CA TYR A 133 12.48 -8.73 19.24
C TYR A 133 13.17 -8.25 20.54
N PRO A 134 13.10 -9.01 21.63
CA PRO A 134 13.65 -8.58 22.94
C PRO A 134 15.18 -8.45 22.94
N GLN A 135 15.86 -9.07 21.96
CA GLN A 135 17.32 -8.99 21.81
C GLN A 135 17.76 -7.96 20.74
N GLY A 136 16.83 -7.13 20.23
CA GLY A 136 17.04 -6.21 19.13
C GLY A 136 16.74 -6.81 17.77
N LEU A 137 16.74 -5.94 16.74
CA LEU A 137 16.40 -6.36 15.38
C LEU A 137 17.53 -7.12 14.70
N PRO A 138 17.22 -8.19 13.94
CA PRO A 138 18.20 -8.85 13.08
C PRO A 138 18.74 -7.88 12.01
N LYS A 139 19.98 -8.08 11.59
CA LYS A 139 20.54 -7.32 10.46
C LYS A 139 19.94 -7.83 9.15
N VAL A 140 19.50 -6.90 8.29
CA VAL A 140 19.03 -7.19 6.94
C VAL A 140 19.87 -6.42 5.91
N THR A 141 20.14 -7.07 4.79
CA THR A 141 21.01 -6.53 3.73
C THR A 141 20.22 -6.13 2.49
N GLU A 142 19.18 -6.85 2.14
CA GLU A 142 18.36 -6.61 0.94
C GLU A 142 17.08 -5.88 1.33
N ARG A 143 16.74 -4.83 0.58
CA ARG A 143 15.56 -4.00 0.79
C ARG A 143 14.77 -3.89 -0.50
N SER A 144 13.47 -3.77 -0.37
CA SER A 144 12.51 -3.56 -1.45
C SER A 144 11.48 -2.51 -1.03
N ALA A 145 10.85 -1.87 -1.98
CA ALA A 145 9.77 -0.93 -1.71
C ALA A 145 8.50 -1.64 -1.18
N GLY A 146 8.27 -2.87 -1.61
CA GLY A 146 7.18 -3.72 -1.13
C GLY A 146 7.66 -5.14 -0.89
N TYR A 147 6.90 -5.88 -0.10
CA TYR A 147 7.20 -7.27 0.20
C TYR A 147 5.97 -8.13 -0.02
N MET A 148 6.21 -9.33 -0.56
CA MET A 148 5.16 -10.32 -0.72
C MET A 148 5.53 -11.59 0.03
N ILE A 149 4.58 -12.09 0.80
CA ILE A 149 4.71 -13.38 1.48
C ILE A 149 3.47 -14.24 1.20
N PRO A 150 3.63 -15.55 1.14
CA PRO A 150 2.48 -16.45 1.13
C PRO A 150 1.63 -16.22 2.39
N GLY A 151 0.32 -16.16 2.23
CA GLY A 151 -0.59 -16.15 3.38
C GLY A 151 -0.55 -17.50 4.09
N ASP A 152 -0.45 -17.46 5.41
CA ASP A 152 -0.68 -18.64 6.24
C ASP A 152 -2.11 -18.64 6.81
N LEU A 153 -2.60 -19.85 7.16
CA LEU A 153 -3.96 -20.01 7.68
C LEU A 153 -4.24 -19.15 8.91
N ALA A 154 -3.29 -19.06 9.83
CA ALA A 154 -3.49 -18.32 11.07
C ALA A 154 -3.56 -16.81 10.85
N PHE A 155 -2.81 -16.28 9.87
CA PHE A 155 -2.89 -14.89 9.47
C PHE A 155 -4.22 -14.58 8.79
N ILE A 156 -4.62 -15.37 7.79
CA ILE A 156 -5.91 -15.20 7.08
C ILE A 156 -7.09 -15.31 8.04
N HIS A 157 -7.06 -16.29 8.95
CA HIS A 157 -8.09 -16.48 9.98
C HIS A 157 -8.18 -15.27 10.93
N ALA A 158 -7.06 -14.69 11.36
CA ALA A 158 -7.07 -13.49 12.19
C ALA A 158 -7.71 -12.30 11.45
N VAL A 159 -7.41 -12.13 10.15
CA VAL A 159 -8.02 -11.08 9.34
C VAL A 159 -9.53 -11.33 9.11
N ALA A 160 -9.94 -12.57 8.87
CA ALA A 160 -11.36 -12.90 8.74
C ALA A 160 -12.14 -12.57 10.03
N ARG A 161 -11.61 -12.92 11.21
CA ARG A 161 -12.20 -12.55 12.51
C ARG A 161 -12.27 -11.03 12.71
N LEU A 162 -11.25 -10.28 12.25
CA LEU A 162 -11.28 -8.82 12.30
C LEU A 162 -12.45 -8.25 11.47
N VAL A 163 -12.66 -8.78 10.26
CA VAL A 163 -13.77 -8.36 9.40
C VAL A 163 -15.11 -8.76 10.01
N GLU A 164 -15.23 -9.91 10.67
CA GLU A 164 -16.45 -10.35 11.35
C GLU A 164 -16.86 -9.41 12.49
N CYS A 165 -15.91 -8.77 13.19
CA CYS A 165 -16.22 -7.80 14.23
C CYS A 165 -17.13 -6.65 13.72
N LEU A 166 -17.14 -6.35 12.41
CA LEU A 166 -18.01 -5.31 11.84
C LEU A 166 -19.50 -5.63 11.96
N ALA A 167 -19.86 -6.90 12.10
CA ALA A 167 -21.26 -7.31 12.29
C ALA A 167 -21.80 -6.95 13.70
N HIS A 168 -20.91 -6.72 14.67
CA HIS A 168 -21.26 -6.47 16.07
C HIS A 168 -20.50 -5.26 16.61
N PRO A 169 -21.18 -4.12 16.91
CA PRO A 169 -20.51 -2.90 17.37
C PRO A 169 -19.63 -3.08 18.61
N ASN A 170 -20.06 -3.88 19.59
CA ASN A 170 -19.26 -4.16 20.79
C ASN A 170 -17.98 -4.93 20.47
N ASP A 171 -18.00 -5.84 19.48
CA ASP A 171 -16.83 -6.58 19.05
C ASP A 171 -15.85 -5.68 18.28
N SER A 172 -16.38 -4.73 17.50
CA SER A 172 -15.57 -3.70 16.85
C SER A 172 -14.80 -2.84 17.85
N GLU A 173 -15.40 -2.52 18.98
CA GLU A 173 -14.76 -1.70 20.01
C GLU A 173 -13.80 -2.51 20.89
N LEU A 174 -14.19 -3.71 21.33
CA LEU A 174 -13.48 -4.47 22.36
C LEU A 174 -12.51 -5.52 21.80
N LEU A 175 -12.91 -6.24 20.74
CA LEU A 175 -12.13 -7.34 20.19
C LEU A 175 -11.25 -6.92 19.02
N ALA A 176 -11.73 -6.03 18.14
CA ALA A 176 -10.95 -5.65 16.97
C ALA A 176 -9.54 -5.09 17.30
N PRO A 177 -9.35 -4.26 18.35
CA PRO A 177 -8.01 -3.83 18.75
C PRO A 177 -7.06 -4.98 19.10
N LEU A 178 -7.56 -6.02 19.76
CA LEU A 178 -6.76 -7.19 20.14
C LEU A 178 -6.41 -8.06 18.93
N ILE A 179 -7.34 -8.19 17.99
CA ILE A 179 -7.11 -8.93 16.75
C ILE A 179 -6.11 -8.19 15.84
N VAL A 180 -6.17 -6.86 15.79
CA VAL A 180 -5.15 -6.05 15.09
C VAL A 180 -3.76 -6.27 15.69
N ASP A 181 -3.63 -6.32 17.00
CA ASP A 181 -2.36 -6.64 17.66
C ASP A 181 -1.89 -8.07 17.31
N GLU A 182 -2.79 -9.05 17.29
CA GLU A 182 -2.47 -10.41 16.83
C GLU A 182 -1.93 -10.40 15.38
N ILE A 183 -2.59 -9.69 14.47
CA ILE A 183 -2.17 -9.57 13.07
C ILE A 183 -0.79 -8.93 12.98
N PHE A 184 -0.53 -7.86 13.71
CA PHE A 184 0.78 -7.19 13.72
C PHE A 184 1.87 -8.07 14.34
N ILE A 185 1.58 -8.83 15.40
CA ILE A 185 2.53 -9.79 15.97
C ILE A 185 2.87 -10.88 14.95
N ARG A 186 1.89 -11.44 14.24
CA ARG A 186 2.11 -12.42 13.17
C ARG A 186 2.95 -11.83 12.04
N LEU A 187 2.65 -10.61 11.62
CA LEU A 187 3.44 -9.89 10.63
C LEU A 187 4.89 -9.66 11.09
N LEU A 188 5.10 -9.19 12.32
CA LEU A 188 6.44 -8.97 12.88
C LEU A 188 7.23 -10.27 13.02
N ARG A 189 6.58 -11.42 13.22
CA ARG A 189 7.21 -12.75 13.28
C ARG A 189 7.42 -13.40 11.91
N SER A 190 6.90 -12.82 10.84
CA SER A 190 7.11 -13.30 9.47
C SER A 190 8.52 -12.98 8.97
N PRO A 191 8.97 -13.59 7.86
CA PRO A 191 10.30 -13.30 7.28
C PRO A 191 10.56 -11.83 6.95
N ILE A 192 9.49 -11.05 6.72
CA ILE A 192 9.59 -9.61 6.39
C ILE A 192 9.33 -8.71 7.60
N GLY A 193 9.05 -9.27 8.76
CA GLY A 193 8.66 -8.50 9.96
C GLY A 193 9.71 -7.52 10.43
N VAL A 194 10.99 -7.82 10.21
CA VAL A 194 12.09 -6.91 10.54
C VAL A 194 12.02 -5.60 9.75
N PHE A 195 11.61 -5.62 8.49
CA PHE A 195 11.46 -4.40 7.67
C PHE A 195 10.33 -3.50 8.18
N VAL A 196 9.25 -4.11 8.68
CA VAL A 196 8.16 -3.38 9.34
C VAL A 196 8.65 -2.79 10.68
N ALA A 197 9.35 -3.59 11.49
CA ALA A 197 9.89 -3.13 12.77
C ALA A 197 10.89 -1.98 12.61
N GLU A 198 11.70 -1.97 11.57
CA GLU A 198 12.66 -0.89 11.30
C GLU A 198 12.00 0.47 11.04
N THR A 199 10.73 0.52 10.62
CA THR A 199 10.02 1.80 10.39
C THR A 199 9.81 2.59 11.67
N VAL A 200 9.77 1.91 12.81
CA VAL A 200 9.56 2.50 14.14
C VAL A 200 10.80 2.42 15.03
N PHE A 201 11.82 1.64 14.64
CA PHE A 201 13.03 1.49 15.41
C PHE A 201 13.89 2.76 15.27
N VAL A 202 14.11 3.41 16.41
CA VAL A 202 14.87 4.66 16.48
C VAL A 202 16.26 4.49 15.85
N GLU A 203 16.66 5.47 15.02
CA GLU A 203 17.94 5.50 14.30
C GLU A 203 18.12 4.48 13.15
N SER A 204 17.11 3.65 12.84
CA SER A 204 17.18 2.84 11.63
C SER A 204 17.17 3.73 10.37
N ASN A 205 17.84 3.30 9.30
CA ASN A 205 17.78 4.03 8.02
C ASN A 205 16.37 4.06 7.42
N VAL A 206 15.54 3.04 7.72
CA VAL A 206 14.14 3.00 7.28
C VAL A 206 13.33 4.08 7.99
N GLN A 207 13.47 4.21 9.30
CA GLN A 207 12.79 5.25 10.09
C GLN A 207 13.21 6.66 9.63
N ARG A 208 14.51 6.88 9.35
CA ARG A 208 15.03 8.14 8.82
C ARG A 208 14.43 8.46 7.45
N VAL A 209 14.39 7.49 6.53
CA VAL A 209 13.75 7.66 5.22
C VAL A 209 12.23 7.86 5.36
N ALA A 210 11.54 7.13 6.24
CA ALA A 210 10.13 7.34 6.50
C ALA A 210 9.83 8.76 7.02
N LYS A 211 10.73 9.34 7.83
CA LYS A 211 10.66 10.74 8.26
C LYS A 211 10.79 11.71 7.08
N ALA A 212 11.75 11.46 6.17
CA ALA A 212 11.91 12.25 4.95
C ALA A 212 10.69 12.14 4.01
N ILE A 213 10.10 10.96 3.91
CA ILE A 213 8.86 10.73 3.14
C ILE A 213 7.70 11.57 3.70
N ARG A 214 7.49 11.58 5.01
CA ARG A 214 6.45 12.42 5.64
C ARG A 214 6.67 13.90 5.34
N TRP A 215 7.89 14.36 5.48
CA TRP A 215 8.23 15.76 5.13
C TRP A 215 7.93 16.06 3.65
N LEU A 216 8.29 15.17 2.74
CA LEU A 216 7.98 15.32 1.31
C LEU A 216 6.48 15.36 1.03
N GLN A 217 5.68 14.57 1.74
CA GLN A 217 4.21 14.57 1.62
C GLN A 217 3.58 15.90 2.07
N GLU A 218 4.14 16.52 3.09
CA GLU A 218 3.66 17.80 3.61
C GLU A 218 4.16 18.99 2.77
N HIS A 219 5.32 18.84 2.11
CA HIS A 219 6.03 19.94 1.45
C HIS A 219 6.29 19.67 -0.04
N PHE A 220 5.56 18.78 -0.68
CA PHE A 220 5.82 18.38 -2.08
C PHE A 220 5.82 19.55 -3.07
N ALA A 221 5.02 20.59 -2.84
CA ALA A 221 4.95 21.76 -3.70
C ALA A 221 6.20 22.67 -3.64
N GLN A 222 7.00 22.56 -2.59
CA GLN A 222 8.21 23.37 -2.40
C GLN A 222 9.39 22.81 -3.23
N PRO A 223 10.39 23.64 -3.59
CA PRO A 223 11.63 23.15 -4.19
C PRO A 223 12.35 22.16 -3.27
N LEU A 224 12.71 20.99 -3.81
CA LEU A 224 13.45 19.97 -3.07
C LEU A 224 14.94 20.35 -2.99
N LYS A 225 15.45 20.45 -1.76
CA LYS A 225 16.87 20.61 -1.48
C LYS A 225 17.39 19.38 -0.75
N ILE A 226 18.08 18.52 -1.49
CA ILE A 226 18.63 17.25 -0.95
C ILE A 226 19.52 17.45 0.27
N PRO A 227 20.42 18.48 0.33
CA PRO A 227 21.23 18.72 1.53
C PRO A 227 20.36 18.93 2.79
N GLU A 228 19.37 19.82 2.72
CA GLU A 228 18.49 20.13 3.86
C GLU A 228 17.70 18.89 4.32
N LEU A 229 17.22 18.07 3.38
CA LEU A 229 16.47 16.86 3.70
C LEU A 229 17.37 15.78 4.30
N ALA A 230 18.60 15.62 3.82
CA ALA A 230 19.58 14.68 4.36
C ALA A 230 20.00 15.09 5.79
N ASP A 231 20.27 16.40 6.01
CA ASP A 231 20.62 16.93 7.33
C ASP A 231 19.48 16.74 8.35
N MET A 232 18.23 16.96 7.95
CA MET A 232 17.04 16.75 8.79
C MET A 232 16.94 15.32 9.33
N VAL A 233 17.43 14.33 8.57
CA VAL A 233 17.39 12.93 8.94
C VAL A 233 18.75 12.38 9.39
N HIS A 234 19.74 13.27 9.60
CA HIS A 234 21.09 12.94 10.08
C HIS A 234 21.82 11.92 9.20
N LEU A 235 21.78 12.13 7.88
CA LEU A 235 22.50 11.32 6.88
C LEU A 235 23.36 12.22 5.99
N SER A 236 24.46 11.66 5.47
CA SER A 236 25.15 12.29 4.34
C SER A 236 24.25 12.27 3.10
N GLN A 237 24.44 13.21 2.16
CA GLN A 237 23.62 13.25 0.93
C GLN A 237 23.71 11.96 0.10
N SER A 238 24.88 11.32 0.04
CA SER A 238 25.08 10.05 -0.66
C SER A 238 24.32 8.91 0.02
N SER A 239 24.48 8.74 1.35
CA SER A 239 23.76 7.71 2.12
C SER A 239 22.26 7.95 2.07
N PHE A 240 21.81 9.22 2.15
CA PHE A 240 20.38 9.53 2.02
C PHE A 240 19.80 9.08 0.68
N ARG A 241 20.47 9.41 -0.46
CA ARG A 241 20.00 8.98 -1.79
C ARG A 241 19.98 7.47 -1.94
N GLU A 242 21.01 6.80 -1.45
CA GLU A 242 21.14 5.34 -1.50
C GLU A 242 20.02 4.67 -0.70
N HIS A 243 19.85 5.03 0.58
CA HIS A 243 18.82 4.43 1.42
C HIS A 243 17.41 4.79 0.95
N PHE A 244 17.19 6.03 0.50
CA PHE A 244 15.89 6.45 -0.03
C PHE A 244 15.51 5.60 -1.26
N LYS A 245 16.45 5.41 -2.20
CA LYS A 245 16.21 4.56 -3.38
C LYS A 245 16.02 3.09 -3.01
N ALA A 246 16.82 2.56 -2.09
CA ALA A 246 16.71 1.16 -1.65
C ALA A 246 15.36 0.85 -0.98
N ILE A 247 14.74 1.84 -0.30
CA ILE A 247 13.49 1.68 0.46
C ILE A 247 12.26 2.02 -0.38
N THR A 248 12.38 2.91 -1.38
CA THR A 248 11.23 3.40 -2.17
C THR A 248 11.28 3.01 -3.64
N SER A 249 12.37 2.40 -4.10
CA SER A 249 12.70 2.15 -5.52
C SER A 249 12.72 3.41 -6.39
N MET A 250 12.79 4.59 -5.76
CA MET A 250 12.79 5.90 -6.43
C MET A 250 13.86 6.82 -5.83
N SER A 251 14.41 7.71 -6.66
CA SER A 251 15.14 8.85 -6.10
C SER A 251 14.19 9.83 -5.39
N PRO A 252 14.67 10.65 -4.44
CA PRO A 252 13.83 11.65 -3.76
C PRO A 252 13.12 12.61 -4.73
N LEU A 253 13.78 12.97 -5.84
CA LEU A 253 13.20 13.84 -6.86
C LEU A 253 12.07 13.14 -7.66
N GLN A 254 12.27 11.86 -8.01
CA GLN A 254 11.22 11.06 -8.66
C GLN A 254 10.01 10.89 -7.75
N TYR A 255 10.25 10.64 -6.46
CA TYR A 255 9.20 10.51 -5.46
C TYR A 255 8.40 11.81 -5.31
N GLN A 256 9.08 12.97 -5.15
CA GLN A 256 8.41 14.28 -5.10
C GLN A 256 7.61 14.57 -6.38
N LYS A 257 8.17 14.24 -7.54
CA LYS A 257 7.49 14.41 -8.83
C LYS A 257 6.21 13.57 -8.89
N ALA A 258 6.25 12.32 -8.45
CA ALA A 258 5.06 11.46 -8.39
C ALA A 258 3.97 12.05 -7.48
N LEU A 259 4.35 12.55 -6.27
CA LEU A 259 3.43 13.24 -5.38
C LEU A 259 2.75 14.44 -6.05
N ARG A 260 3.53 15.32 -6.68
CA ARG A 260 3.02 16.50 -7.40
C ARG A 260 2.02 16.12 -8.48
N LEU A 261 2.35 15.14 -9.31
CA LEU A 261 1.51 14.72 -10.42
C LEU A 261 0.22 14.06 -9.96
N GLN A 262 0.29 13.20 -8.94
CA GLN A 262 -0.90 12.57 -8.35
C GLN A 262 -1.83 13.60 -7.70
N GLU A 263 -1.27 14.55 -6.96
CA GLU A 263 -2.07 15.63 -6.36
C GLU A 263 -2.67 16.56 -7.42
N ALA A 264 -1.92 16.93 -8.46
CA ALA A 264 -2.47 17.71 -9.58
C ALA A 264 -3.66 16.99 -10.23
N ARG A 265 -3.54 15.67 -10.47
CA ARG A 265 -4.64 14.87 -11.00
C ARG A 265 -5.85 14.88 -10.08
N ARG A 266 -5.65 14.68 -8.78
CA ARG A 266 -6.71 14.72 -7.78
C ARG A 266 -7.45 16.07 -7.75
N LEU A 267 -6.71 17.18 -7.82
CA LEU A 267 -7.29 18.53 -7.87
C LEU A 267 -8.12 18.76 -9.13
N MET A 268 -7.65 18.30 -10.29
CA MET A 268 -8.38 18.38 -11.54
C MET A 268 -9.62 17.48 -11.57
N LEU A 269 -9.52 16.25 -11.04
CA LEU A 269 -10.63 15.29 -10.97
C LEU A 269 -11.75 15.75 -10.04
N SER A 270 -11.40 16.47 -8.96
CA SER A 270 -12.41 17.06 -8.06
C SER A 270 -13.23 18.19 -8.72
N GLY A 271 -12.92 18.55 -9.96
CA GLY A 271 -13.57 19.64 -10.70
C GLY A 271 -13.26 21.04 -10.16
N ARG A 272 -12.38 21.16 -9.18
CA ARG A 272 -12.08 22.43 -8.51
C ARG A 272 -11.07 23.29 -9.28
N MET A 273 -10.24 22.68 -10.14
CA MET A 273 -9.13 23.36 -10.81
C MET A 273 -8.95 22.88 -12.25
N ASP A 274 -8.50 23.81 -13.11
CA ASP A 274 -7.97 23.48 -14.43
C ASP A 274 -6.50 23.03 -14.34
N ALA A 275 -5.93 22.57 -15.46
CA ALA A 275 -4.58 22.04 -15.50
C ALA A 275 -3.50 23.08 -15.19
N ILE A 276 -3.71 24.35 -15.54
CA ILE A 276 -2.77 25.45 -15.29
C ILE A 276 -2.73 25.78 -13.81
N THR A 277 -3.90 25.90 -13.19
CA THR A 277 -4.02 26.16 -11.76
C THR A 277 -3.44 25.00 -10.95
N ALA A 278 -3.79 23.75 -11.29
CA ALA A 278 -3.26 22.56 -10.64
C ALA A 278 -1.73 22.48 -10.77
N CYS A 279 -1.16 22.77 -11.95
CA CYS A 279 0.28 22.84 -12.20
C CYS A 279 1.00 23.76 -11.18
N ARG A 280 0.48 24.97 -10.99
CA ARG A 280 1.07 25.96 -10.06
C ARG A 280 0.90 25.55 -8.60
N MET A 281 -0.28 25.05 -8.23
CA MET A 281 -0.57 24.59 -6.87
C MET A 281 0.36 23.48 -6.41
N VAL A 282 0.78 22.60 -7.31
CA VAL A 282 1.70 21.51 -6.98
C VAL A 282 3.18 21.86 -7.16
N GLY A 283 3.49 23.14 -7.40
CA GLY A 283 4.86 23.66 -7.40
C GLY A 283 5.62 23.51 -8.73
N TYR A 284 4.93 23.36 -9.87
CA TYR A 284 5.56 23.53 -11.19
C TYR A 284 5.57 25.00 -11.60
N ILE A 285 6.70 25.44 -12.15
CA ILE A 285 6.87 26.79 -12.66
C ILE A 285 6.52 26.87 -14.15
N SER A 286 6.74 25.76 -14.90
CA SER A 286 6.54 25.67 -16.34
C SER A 286 5.40 24.73 -16.70
N ASP A 287 4.35 25.26 -17.33
CA ASP A 287 3.21 24.49 -17.82
C ASP A 287 3.63 23.44 -18.86
N SER A 288 4.63 23.77 -19.70
CA SER A 288 5.18 22.83 -20.68
C SER A 288 5.94 21.68 -20.03
N GLN A 289 6.66 21.92 -18.94
CA GLN A 289 7.33 20.86 -18.18
C GLN A 289 6.30 19.98 -17.47
N PHE A 290 5.31 20.60 -16.83
CA PHE A 290 4.21 19.89 -16.20
C PHE A 290 3.50 18.96 -17.17
N SER A 291 3.09 19.48 -18.35
CA SER A 291 2.37 18.68 -19.36
C SER A 291 3.20 17.50 -19.86
N ARG A 292 4.51 17.67 -20.07
CA ARG A 292 5.41 16.57 -20.48
C ARG A 292 5.56 15.52 -19.36
N ASP A 293 5.80 15.96 -18.12
CA ASP A 293 5.96 15.07 -16.98
C ASP A 293 4.65 14.32 -16.69
N TYR A 294 3.51 15.02 -16.77
CA TYR A 294 2.17 14.43 -16.63
C TYR A 294 1.91 13.36 -17.70
N SER A 295 2.17 13.69 -18.96
CA SER A 295 1.96 12.75 -20.07
C SER A 295 2.83 11.51 -19.95
N ARG A 296 4.09 11.68 -19.51
CA ARG A 296 4.99 10.55 -19.27
C ARG A 296 4.53 9.69 -18.11
N PHE A 297 3.98 10.28 -17.06
CA PHE A 297 3.55 9.59 -15.85
C PHE A 297 2.20 8.89 -16.01
N PHE A 298 1.20 9.55 -16.63
CA PHE A 298 -0.15 9.04 -16.81
C PHE A 298 -0.46 8.50 -18.21
N GLY A 299 0.49 8.51 -19.13
CA GLY A 299 0.30 8.05 -20.50
C GLY A 299 -0.47 8.99 -21.41
N SER A 300 -1.03 10.12 -20.89
CA SER A 300 -1.78 11.09 -21.68
C SER A 300 -1.68 12.50 -21.10
N PRO A 301 -1.84 13.56 -21.96
CA PRO A 301 -1.84 14.94 -21.46
C PRO A 301 -3.00 15.21 -20.49
N PRO A 302 -2.85 16.19 -19.56
CA PRO A 302 -3.86 16.50 -18.55
C PRO A 302 -5.27 16.70 -19.12
N SER A 303 -5.41 17.46 -20.20
CA SER A 303 -6.73 17.74 -20.84
C SER A 303 -7.40 16.48 -21.38
N ARG A 304 -6.63 15.57 -22.00
CA ARG A 304 -7.15 14.30 -22.53
C ARG A 304 -7.53 13.33 -21.40
N ASP A 305 -6.73 13.26 -20.36
CA ASP A 305 -7.01 12.44 -19.18
C ASP A 305 -8.31 12.88 -18.49
N MET A 306 -8.49 14.20 -18.30
CA MET A 306 -9.71 14.76 -17.71
C MET A 306 -10.96 14.55 -18.58
N ASN A 307 -10.84 14.65 -19.91
CA ASN A 307 -11.96 14.38 -20.80
C ASN A 307 -12.38 12.91 -20.78
N ARG A 308 -11.41 11.98 -20.76
CA ARG A 308 -11.69 10.54 -20.65
C ARG A 308 -12.43 10.23 -19.36
N TRP A 309 -11.97 10.80 -18.24
CA TRP A 309 -12.60 10.59 -16.94
C TRP A 309 -14.04 11.13 -16.89
N ARG A 310 -14.30 12.33 -17.43
CA ARG A 310 -15.66 12.89 -17.52
C ARG A 310 -16.61 12.03 -18.35
N GLN A 311 -16.12 11.42 -19.42
CA GLN A 311 -16.91 10.50 -20.25
C GLN A 311 -17.28 9.22 -19.48
N GLN A 312 -16.37 8.69 -18.67
CA GLN A 312 -16.61 7.50 -17.84
C GLN A 312 -17.59 7.73 -16.70
N MET A 313 -17.65 8.95 -16.16
CA MET A 313 -18.61 9.30 -15.10
C MET A 313 -20.03 9.56 -15.63
N ASN A 314 -20.19 9.83 -16.93
CA ASN A 314 -21.48 10.10 -17.56
C ASN A 314 -22.06 8.88 -18.30
N SER A 315 -21.34 7.74 -18.30
CA SER A 315 -21.78 6.45 -18.86
C SER A 315 -22.13 5.47 -17.73
#